data_4e7cc8865147b9656a162d104affa0d8
#
_entry.id   4e7cc8865147b9656a162d104affa0d8
#
_cell.length_a   1.000
_cell.length_b   1.000
_cell.length_c   1.000
_cell.angle_alpha   90.00
_cell.angle_beta   90.00
_cell.angle_gamma   90.00
#
_symmetry.space_group_name_H-M   'P 1'
#
loop_
_entity.id
_entity.type
_entity.pdbx_description
1 polymer ?
#
loop_
_entity_poly.entity_id
_entity_poly.type
_entity_poly.pdbx_seq_one_letter_code
_entity_poly.pdbx_strand_id
1 'polypeptide(L)'
;DRNDPGNWTGGKVGVGELLGTKYGVAANSYPMEDIQGLTLERAQQIYKRDYWDKLHADDLPKQVRFAVFDAAVNSGVGQAAKWLQRAVGVKDDGIIGQGTLAAVRAMDQYKLAAVFNGQRLKFMTELKVFDKYGKGWARRIAENLINLP
;
A
#
# COMPACT_ATOMS: atom_id res chain seq x y z
N ASP A 1 0.04 10.20 19.76
CA ASP A 1 -0.90 9.72 20.77
C ASP A 1 -0.28 8.57 21.57
N ARG A 2 -0.26 8.72 22.90
CA ARG A 2 0.27 7.69 23.81
C ARG A 2 -0.55 6.40 23.82
N ASN A 3 -1.81 6.48 23.45
CA ASN A 3 -2.73 5.34 23.42
C ASN A 3 -2.71 4.57 22.10
N ASP A 4 -1.93 5.04 21.12
CA ASP A 4 -1.75 4.34 19.87
C ASP A 4 -0.58 3.35 19.99
N PRO A 5 -0.83 2.02 19.91
CA PRO A 5 0.23 1.02 19.98
C PRO A 5 1.27 1.15 18.88
N GLY A 6 0.93 1.75 17.72
CA GLY A 6 1.86 2.01 16.63
C GLY A 6 2.99 2.97 17.01
N ASN A 7 2.79 3.83 18.00
CA ASN A 7 3.76 4.81 18.46
C ASN A 7 4.81 4.25 19.44
N TRP A 8 4.66 2.99 19.86
CA TRP A 8 5.57 2.30 20.78
C TRP A 8 6.40 1.26 20.03
N THR A 9 7.71 1.24 20.27
CA THR A 9 8.62 0.30 19.57
C THR A 9 8.27 -1.17 19.77
N GLY A 10 7.63 -1.52 20.87
CA GLY A 10 7.16 -2.88 21.17
C GLY A 10 5.77 -3.21 20.58
N GLY A 11 5.12 -2.29 19.84
CA GLY A 11 3.84 -2.53 19.20
C GLY A 11 2.63 -2.66 20.14
N LYS A 12 2.81 -2.30 21.41
CA LYS A 12 1.76 -2.26 22.45
C LYS A 12 1.98 -1.04 23.33
N VAL A 13 0.89 -0.44 23.80
CA VAL A 13 0.94 0.69 24.72
C VAL A 13 1.72 0.30 25.97
N GLY A 14 2.74 1.12 26.29
CA GLY A 14 3.61 0.89 27.46
C GLY A 14 4.73 -0.14 27.26
N VAL A 15 4.90 -0.68 26.05
CA VAL A 15 5.97 -1.65 25.74
C VAL A 15 7.01 -1.02 24.83
N GLY A 16 8.26 -0.97 25.29
CA GLY A 16 9.37 -0.32 24.60
C GLY A 16 9.36 1.20 24.78
N GLU A 17 9.86 1.91 23.79
CA GLU A 17 9.96 3.36 23.79
C GLU A 17 8.81 4.02 23.00
N LEU A 18 8.32 5.15 23.49
CA LEU A 18 7.32 5.97 22.83
C LEU A 18 8.01 6.92 21.85
N LEU A 19 8.24 6.50 20.60
CA LEU A 19 8.89 7.31 19.57
C LEU A 19 7.92 7.97 18.59
N GLY A 20 6.68 7.53 18.55
CA GLY A 20 5.65 8.14 17.73
C GLY A 20 5.59 7.63 16.30
N THR A 21 4.97 8.45 15.44
CA THR A 21 4.85 8.23 13.99
C THR A 21 5.13 9.54 13.28
N LYS A 22 5.98 9.51 12.26
CA LYS A 22 6.31 10.69 11.45
C LYS A 22 6.34 10.31 9.97
N TYR A 23 5.71 11.13 9.12
CA TYR A 23 5.54 10.86 7.70
C TYR A 23 4.94 9.47 7.41
N GLY A 24 4.08 8.96 8.30
CA GLY A 24 3.50 7.62 8.19
C GLY A 24 4.43 6.48 8.62
N VAL A 25 5.68 6.76 8.99
CA VAL A 25 6.64 5.77 9.51
C VAL A 25 6.43 5.64 11.02
N ALA A 26 5.92 4.48 11.45
CA ALA A 26 5.55 4.24 12.84
C ALA A 26 6.63 3.45 13.59
N ALA A 27 6.81 3.78 14.87
CA ALA A 27 7.84 3.18 15.72
C ALA A 27 7.74 1.67 15.84
N ASN A 28 6.53 1.10 15.87
CA ASN A 28 6.34 -0.34 15.96
C ASN A 28 6.84 -1.10 14.72
N SER A 29 6.75 -0.48 13.55
CA SER A 29 7.18 -1.07 12.28
C SER A 29 8.67 -0.83 12.01
N TYR A 30 9.21 0.22 12.59
CA TYR A 30 10.60 0.66 12.41
C TYR A 30 11.26 1.00 13.74
N PRO A 31 11.40 0.01 14.65
CA PRO A 31 11.88 0.27 16.02
C PRO A 31 13.34 0.74 16.08
N MET A 32 14.11 0.56 15.01
CA MET A 32 15.52 0.97 14.91
C MET A 32 15.71 2.34 14.22
N GLU A 33 14.63 2.96 13.72
CA GLU A 33 14.70 4.29 13.11
C GLU A 33 14.52 5.38 14.16
N ASP A 34 15.28 6.48 13.99
CA ASP A 34 15.04 7.71 14.75
C ASP A 34 13.79 8.41 14.21
N ILE A 35 12.62 8.02 14.72
CA ILE A 35 11.34 8.55 14.26
C ILE A 35 11.23 10.06 14.51
N GLN A 36 11.72 10.54 15.63
CA GLN A 36 11.62 11.96 15.98
C GLN A 36 12.50 12.83 15.06
N GLY A 37 13.70 12.36 14.74
CA GLY A 37 14.64 13.01 13.82
C GLY A 37 14.41 12.67 12.34
N LEU A 38 13.37 11.89 12.01
CA LEU A 38 13.14 11.44 10.64
C LEU A 38 12.93 12.61 9.68
N THR A 39 13.71 12.62 8.59
CA THR A 39 13.55 13.59 7.50
C THR A 39 12.56 13.04 6.46
N LEU A 40 11.98 13.94 5.66
CA LEU A 40 11.14 13.54 4.52
C LEU A 40 11.90 12.64 3.54
N GLU A 41 13.16 12.99 3.26
CA GLU A 41 14.01 12.20 2.38
C GLU A 41 14.23 10.78 2.89
N ARG A 42 14.50 10.62 4.20
CA ARG A 42 14.63 9.29 4.81
C ARG A 42 13.32 8.50 4.75
N ALA A 43 12.20 9.14 5.01
CA ALA A 43 10.87 8.51 4.87
C ALA A 43 10.62 8.02 3.44
N GLN A 44 10.96 8.82 2.43
CA GLN A 44 10.85 8.43 1.01
C GLN A 44 11.74 7.22 0.68
N GLN A 45 12.95 7.15 1.20
CA GLN A 45 13.84 5.99 1.05
C GLN A 45 13.22 4.72 1.65
N ILE A 46 12.59 4.83 2.83
CA ILE A 46 11.91 3.72 3.50
C ILE A 46 10.74 3.23 2.64
N TYR A 47 9.87 4.13 2.17
CA TYR A 47 8.74 3.77 1.30
C TYR A 47 9.20 3.16 -0.01
N LYS A 48 10.26 3.68 -0.62
CA LYS A 48 10.83 3.09 -1.83
C LYS A 48 11.30 1.66 -1.58
N ARG A 49 12.12 1.45 -0.57
CA ARG A 49 12.70 0.13 -0.24
C ARG A 49 11.63 -0.90 0.13
N ASP A 50 10.68 -0.52 0.99
CA ASP A 50 9.78 -1.47 1.66
C ASP A 50 8.45 -1.67 0.92
N TYR A 51 8.09 -0.78 0.00
CA TYR A 51 6.86 -0.84 -0.78
C TYR A 51 7.12 -0.81 -2.28
N TRP A 52 7.70 0.25 -2.79
CA TRP A 52 7.89 0.47 -4.22
C TRP A 52 8.73 -0.62 -4.89
N ASP A 53 9.91 -0.89 -4.34
CA ASP A 53 10.83 -1.89 -4.89
C ASP A 53 10.28 -3.32 -4.75
N LYS A 54 9.60 -3.64 -3.66
CA LYS A 54 8.96 -4.95 -3.47
C LYS A 54 7.81 -5.22 -4.42
N LEU A 55 7.16 -4.19 -4.91
CA LEU A 55 6.10 -4.27 -5.93
C LEU A 55 6.66 -4.28 -7.35
N HIS A 56 7.96 -4.14 -7.55
CA HIS A 56 8.55 -3.86 -8.87
C HIS A 56 7.84 -2.71 -9.58
N ALA A 57 7.54 -1.64 -8.85
CA ALA A 57 6.69 -0.57 -9.34
C ALA A 57 7.27 0.16 -10.55
N ASP A 58 8.59 0.22 -10.68
CA ASP A 58 9.24 0.77 -11.89
C ASP A 58 8.94 -0.04 -13.17
N ASP A 59 8.64 -1.35 -13.02
CA ASP A 59 8.29 -2.25 -14.12
C ASP A 59 6.79 -2.31 -14.42
N LEU A 60 5.97 -1.69 -13.58
CA LEU A 60 4.52 -1.61 -13.79
C LEU A 60 4.16 -0.47 -14.76
N PRO A 61 3.07 -0.64 -15.55
CA PRO A 61 2.54 0.46 -16.37
C PRO A 61 2.21 1.68 -15.52
N LYS A 62 2.49 2.87 -16.05
CA LYS A 62 2.24 4.13 -15.35
C LYS A 62 0.77 4.31 -14.95
N GLN A 63 -0.18 3.72 -15.68
CA GLN A 63 -1.62 3.79 -15.41
C GLN A 63 -2.03 3.08 -14.12
N VAL A 64 -1.25 2.11 -13.66
CA VAL A 64 -1.58 1.30 -12.46
C VAL A 64 -0.55 1.44 -11.34
N ARG A 65 0.64 1.89 -11.67
CA ARG A 65 1.80 1.95 -10.76
C ARG A 65 1.49 2.62 -9.42
N PHE A 66 0.94 3.82 -9.47
CA PHE A 66 0.63 4.58 -8.26
C PHE A 66 -0.50 3.93 -7.45
N ALA A 67 -1.55 3.41 -8.11
CA ALA A 67 -2.66 2.75 -7.42
C ALA A 67 -2.20 1.49 -6.67
N VAL A 68 -1.29 0.72 -7.25
CA VAL A 68 -0.71 -0.48 -6.62
C VAL A 68 0.16 -0.08 -5.42
N PHE A 69 0.99 0.94 -5.56
CA PHE A 69 1.79 1.48 -4.47
C PHE A 69 0.90 2.02 -3.32
N ASP A 70 -0.10 2.82 -3.64
CA ASP A 70 -1.06 3.35 -2.65
C ASP A 70 -1.80 2.22 -1.92
N ALA A 71 -2.22 1.18 -2.64
CA ALA A 71 -2.82 -0.01 -2.04
C ALA A 71 -1.86 -0.73 -1.09
N ALA A 72 -0.59 -0.84 -1.46
CA ALA A 72 0.43 -1.47 -0.62
C ALA A 72 0.69 -0.70 0.67
N VAL A 73 0.76 0.62 0.61
CA VAL A 73 0.92 1.47 1.79
C VAL A 73 -0.26 1.31 2.75
N ASN A 74 -1.49 1.19 2.24
CA ASN A 74 -2.70 1.08 3.07
C ASN A 74 -3.04 -0.34 3.54
N SER A 75 -2.73 -1.36 2.73
CA SER A 75 -3.20 -2.73 2.96
C SER A 75 -2.07 -3.76 2.96
N GLY A 76 -0.84 -3.33 2.81
CA GLY A 76 0.34 -4.18 2.75
C GLY A 76 0.70 -4.61 1.33
N VAL A 77 2.01 -4.86 1.12
CA VAL A 77 2.58 -5.26 -0.17
C VAL A 77 1.96 -6.55 -0.69
N GLY A 78 1.83 -7.56 0.19
CA GLY A 78 1.26 -8.87 -0.20
C GLY A 78 -0.18 -8.76 -0.68
N GLN A 79 -1.02 -7.96 -0.02
CA GLN A 79 -2.41 -7.78 -0.42
C GLN A 79 -2.52 -7.01 -1.74
N ALA A 80 -1.74 -5.95 -1.91
CA ALA A 80 -1.70 -5.19 -3.17
C ALA A 80 -1.25 -6.07 -4.34
N ALA A 81 -0.21 -6.90 -4.13
CA ALA A 81 0.27 -7.86 -5.12
C ALA A 81 -0.81 -8.87 -5.50
N LYS A 82 -1.55 -9.42 -4.53
CA LYS A 82 -2.66 -10.34 -4.80
C LYS A 82 -3.77 -9.70 -5.64
N TRP A 83 -4.15 -8.45 -5.34
CA TRP A 83 -5.15 -7.74 -6.15
C TRP A 83 -4.67 -7.54 -7.59
N LEU A 84 -3.40 -7.18 -7.77
CA LEU A 84 -2.81 -7.06 -9.11
C LEU A 84 -2.84 -8.39 -9.86
N GLN A 85 -2.42 -9.47 -9.21
CA GLN A 85 -2.40 -10.82 -9.76
C GLN A 85 -3.80 -11.32 -10.16
N ARG A 86 -4.79 -11.10 -9.32
CA ARG A 86 -6.21 -11.39 -9.64
C ARG A 86 -6.71 -10.58 -10.82
N ALA A 87 -6.31 -9.30 -10.91
CA ALA A 87 -6.70 -8.42 -12.01
C ALA A 87 -6.20 -8.93 -13.37
N VAL A 88 -5.03 -9.56 -13.42
CA VAL A 88 -4.43 -10.10 -14.66
C VAL A 88 -4.63 -11.61 -14.82
N GLY A 89 -5.31 -12.27 -13.89
CA GLY A 89 -5.69 -13.68 -14.02
C GLY A 89 -4.56 -14.68 -13.78
N VAL A 90 -3.54 -14.31 -13.00
CA VAL A 90 -2.48 -15.24 -12.57
C VAL A 90 -2.67 -15.67 -11.12
N LYS A 91 -1.90 -16.68 -10.68
CA LYS A 91 -1.91 -17.15 -9.29
C LYS A 91 -1.61 -15.99 -8.33
N ASP A 92 -2.45 -15.83 -7.33
CA ASP A 92 -2.36 -14.75 -6.33
C ASP A 92 -1.51 -15.16 -5.10
N ASP A 93 -0.25 -15.42 -5.34
CA ASP A 93 0.70 -15.79 -4.27
C ASP A 93 1.24 -14.58 -3.47
N GLY A 94 0.94 -13.37 -3.91
CA GLY A 94 1.37 -12.13 -3.24
C GLY A 94 2.81 -11.71 -3.53
N ILE A 95 3.47 -12.35 -4.49
CA ILE A 95 4.84 -12.05 -4.90
C ILE A 95 4.85 -11.69 -6.39
N ILE A 96 5.23 -10.47 -6.71
CA ILE A 96 5.34 -10.00 -8.09
C ILE A 96 6.65 -10.50 -8.68
N GLY A 97 6.54 -11.47 -9.59
CA GLY A 97 7.67 -12.01 -10.36
C GLY A 97 7.48 -11.79 -11.86
N GLN A 98 8.32 -12.42 -12.68
CA GLN A 98 8.31 -12.25 -14.13
C GLN A 98 6.99 -12.70 -14.78
N GLY A 99 6.36 -13.77 -14.27
CA GLY A 99 5.05 -14.23 -14.76
C GLY A 99 3.94 -13.22 -14.53
N THR A 100 3.90 -12.60 -13.35
CA THR A 100 2.96 -11.52 -13.05
C THR A 100 3.21 -10.30 -13.95
N LEU A 101 4.46 -9.88 -14.09
CA LEU A 101 4.83 -8.73 -14.92
C LEU A 101 4.51 -8.97 -16.41
N ALA A 102 4.72 -10.18 -16.92
CA ALA A 102 4.34 -10.53 -18.29
C ALA A 102 2.82 -10.42 -18.51
N ALA A 103 2.02 -10.94 -17.57
CA ALA A 103 0.56 -10.84 -17.63
C ALA A 103 0.06 -9.39 -17.54
N VAL A 104 0.71 -8.57 -16.70
CA VAL A 104 0.44 -7.13 -16.59
C VAL A 104 0.68 -6.43 -17.93
N ARG A 105 1.79 -6.70 -18.59
CA ARG A 105 2.13 -6.09 -19.88
C ARG A 105 1.20 -6.54 -21.02
N ALA A 106 0.64 -7.74 -20.94
CA ALA A 106 -0.25 -8.29 -21.95
C ALA A 106 -1.69 -7.72 -21.87
N MET A 107 -2.08 -7.12 -20.75
CA MET A 107 -3.41 -6.56 -20.53
C MET A 107 -3.47 -5.10 -20.93
N ASP A 108 -4.62 -4.65 -21.47
CA ASP A 108 -4.87 -3.21 -21.65
C ASP A 108 -4.69 -2.46 -20.33
N GLN A 109 -3.88 -1.42 -20.34
CA GLN A 109 -3.41 -0.76 -19.11
C GLN A 109 -4.52 0.03 -18.41
N TYR A 110 -5.44 0.61 -19.15
CA TYR A 110 -6.58 1.34 -18.56
C TYR A 110 -7.62 0.37 -18.01
N LYS A 111 -7.86 -0.75 -18.69
CA LYS A 111 -8.69 -1.83 -18.17
C LYS A 111 -8.09 -2.42 -16.89
N LEU A 112 -6.77 -2.63 -16.87
CA LEU A 112 -6.07 -3.10 -15.67
C LEU A 112 -6.26 -2.12 -14.50
N ALA A 113 -6.10 -0.82 -14.73
CA ALA A 113 -6.31 0.20 -13.71
C ALA A 113 -7.74 0.20 -13.17
N ALA A 114 -8.73 0.08 -14.05
CA ALA A 114 -10.14 0.00 -13.66
C ALA A 114 -10.43 -1.26 -12.82
N VAL A 115 -9.96 -2.42 -13.27
CA VAL A 115 -10.18 -3.70 -12.57
C VAL A 115 -9.46 -3.70 -11.22
N PHE A 116 -8.23 -3.24 -11.15
CA PHE A 116 -7.46 -3.16 -9.90
C PHE A 116 -8.17 -2.28 -8.86
N ASN A 117 -8.54 -1.06 -9.23
CA ASN A 117 -9.23 -0.14 -8.32
C ASN A 117 -10.63 -0.66 -7.93
N GLY A 118 -11.33 -1.28 -8.87
CA GLY A 118 -12.63 -1.90 -8.62
C GLY A 118 -12.58 -3.06 -7.63
N GLN A 119 -11.60 -3.95 -7.75
CA GLN A 119 -11.39 -5.05 -6.80
C GLN A 119 -11.06 -4.53 -5.40
N ARG A 120 -10.22 -3.52 -5.32
CA ARG A 120 -9.86 -2.88 -4.06
C ARG A 120 -11.09 -2.26 -3.39
N LEU A 121 -11.90 -1.52 -4.13
CA LEU A 121 -13.12 -0.93 -3.62
C LEU A 121 -14.12 -2.00 -3.15
N LYS A 122 -14.33 -3.05 -3.94
CA LYS A 122 -15.19 -4.17 -3.56
C LYS A 122 -14.75 -4.80 -2.25
N PHE A 123 -13.47 -5.12 -2.11
CA PHE A 123 -12.92 -5.64 -0.86
C PHE A 123 -13.22 -4.73 0.35
N MET A 124 -13.04 -3.43 0.18
CA MET A 124 -13.29 -2.47 1.26
C MET A 124 -14.75 -2.43 1.71
N THR A 125 -15.70 -2.58 0.77
CA THR A 125 -17.14 -2.60 1.10
C THR A 125 -17.54 -3.80 1.95
N GLU A 126 -16.77 -4.87 1.94
CA GLU A 126 -17.01 -6.09 2.70
C GLU A 126 -16.46 -6.04 4.14
N LEU A 127 -15.67 -5.02 4.47
CA LEU A 127 -15.09 -4.85 5.80
C LEU A 127 -16.11 -4.31 6.80
N LYS A 128 -16.15 -4.90 7.99
CA LYS A 128 -17.07 -4.47 9.08
C LYS A 128 -16.93 -3.00 9.47
N VAL A 129 -15.76 -2.40 9.23
CA VAL A 129 -15.48 -1.00 9.56
C VAL A 129 -15.76 -0.05 8.38
N PHE A 130 -16.38 -0.53 7.30
CA PHE A 130 -16.69 0.29 6.12
C PHE A 130 -17.55 1.50 6.48
N ASP A 131 -18.55 1.34 7.34
CA ASP A 131 -19.42 2.44 7.78
C ASP A 131 -18.63 3.61 8.39
N LYS A 132 -17.51 3.31 9.06
CA LYS A 132 -16.65 4.31 9.67
C LYS A 132 -15.65 4.93 8.70
N TYR A 133 -15.04 4.13 7.85
CA TYR A 133 -13.90 4.54 7.02
C TYR A 133 -14.19 4.56 5.52
N GLY A 134 -15.30 3.98 5.08
CA GLY A 134 -15.60 3.73 3.66
C GLY A 134 -15.64 5.00 2.81
N LYS A 135 -16.12 6.12 3.35
CA LYS A 135 -16.15 7.40 2.63
C LYS A 135 -14.72 7.87 2.25
N GLY A 136 -13.77 7.75 3.18
CA GLY A 136 -12.37 8.11 2.93
C GLY A 136 -11.71 7.15 1.93
N TRP A 137 -11.98 5.86 2.05
CA TRP A 137 -11.47 4.84 1.13
C TRP A 137 -12.00 5.00 -0.29
N ALA A 138 -13.31 5.23 -0.43
CA ALA A 138 -13.95 5.46 -1.73
C ALA A 138 -13.39 6.71 -2.41
N ARG A 139 -13.19 7.79 -1.66
CA ARG A 139 -12.58 9.04 -2.17
C ARG A 139 -11.16 8.78 -2.68
N ARG A 140 -10.33 8.05 -1.93
CA ARG A 140 -8.97 7.70 -2.34
C ARG A 140 -8.94 6.92 -3.66
N ILE A 141 -9.81 5.93 -3.81
CA ILE A 141 -9.91 5.16 -5.06
C ILE A 141 -10.41 6.05 -6.20
N ALA A 142 -11.38 6.92 -5.94
CA ALA A 142 -11.86 7.88 -6.93
C ALA A 142 -10.73 8.82 -7.41
N GLU A 143 -9.90 9.33 -6.50
CA GLU A 143 -8.74 10.15 -6.84
C GLU A 143 -7.72 9.38 -7.69
N ASN A 144 -7.46 8.11 -7.38
CA ASN A 144 -6.60 7.27 -8.21
C ASN A 144 -7.13 7.13 -9.64
N LEU A 145 -8.44 7.01 -9.81
CA LEU A 145 -9.08 6.92 -11.14
C LEU A 145 -9.09 8.26 -11.89
N ILE A 146 -9.37 9.36 -11.19
CA ILE A 146 -9.38 10.71 -11.78
C ILE A 146 -7.99 11.11 -12.27
N ASN A 147 -6.94 10.72 -11.55
CA ASN A 147 -5.57 11.09 -11.84
C ASN A 147 -4.80 10.03 -12.66
N LEU A 148 -5.51 9.16 -13.39
CA LEU A 148 -4.85 8.25 -14.33
C LEU A 148 -4.06 9.05 -15.38
N PRO A 149 -2.80 8.70 -15.63
CA PRO A 149 -1.96 9.34 -16.63
C PRO A 149 -2.41 9.03 -18.07
#